data_991c5a692f215d9bcda440fcf7ec30e6
#
_entry.id   991c5a692f215d9bcda440fcf7ec30e6
#
_cell.length_a   1.000
_cell.length_b   1.000
_cell.length_c   1.000
_cell.angle_alpha   90.00
_cell.angle_beta   90.00
_cell.angle_gamma   90.00
#
_symmetry.space_group_name_H-M   'P 1'
#
loop_
_entity.id
_entity.type
_entity.pdbx_description
1 polymer ?
#
loop_
_entity_poly.entity_id
_entity_poly.type
_entity_poly.pdbx_seq_one_letter_code
_entity_poly.pdbx_strand_id
1 'polypeptide(L)'
;MKNNEKTDEDKLKDFKLMWSMGLGHSGKFFEGKNPIPKKTEIATKHTWKNIKNMPEQHVVVNLDMEISTEMIGTLKYGHIPEEMEDHWFMYCDEDTIRYYRSWTGFCIYECKFIKSGYNYKLTELTINRDPNQYGGKNIEADITLFMYLIISEVGGNDSKIFEKYLKILKEDDEKKKE
;
A
#
# COMPACT_ATOMS: atom_id res chain seq x y z
N MET A 1 7.36 34.77 -5.46
CA MET A 1 7.47 33.55 -6.32
C MET A 1 6.34 32.64 -5.93
N LYS A 2 5.40 32.36 -6.82
CA LYS A 2 4.33 31.37 -6.53
C LYS A 2 4.99 30.01 -6.51
N ASN A 3 5.05 29.35 -5.34
CA ASN A 3 5.34 27.93 -5.27
C ASN A 3 4.23 27.22 -6.05
N ASN A 4 4.58 26.68 -7.21
CA ASN A 4 3.70 25.77 -7.95
C ASN A 4 3.66 24.47 -7.13
N GLU A 5 2.74 24.37 -6.17
CA GLU A 5 2.46 23.09 -5.52
C GLU A 5 1.93 22.13 -6.59
N LYS A 6 2.55 20.96 -6.66
CA LYS A 6 2.11 19.90 -7.57
C LYS A 6 0.68 19.49 -7.24
N THR A 7 -0.14 19.31 -8.25
CA THR A 7 -1.48 18.73 -8.09
C THR A 7 -1.39 17.25 -7.67
N ASP A 8 -2.45 16.70 -7.09
CA ASP A 8 -2.49 15.27 -6.75
C ASP A 8 -2.30 14.39 -7.98
N GLU A 9 -2.73 14.84 -9.15
CA GLU A 9 -2.50 14.16 -10.42
C GLU A 9 -1.01 14.14 -10.82
N ASP A 10 -0.29 15.26 -10.62
CA ASP A 10 1.16 15.33 -10.86
C ASP A 10 1.93 14.44 -9.89
N LYS A 11 1.55 14.43 -8.63
CA LYS A 11 2.15 13.56 -7.61
C LYS A 11 1.93 12.08 -7.93
N LEU A 12 0.74 11.73 -8.41
CA LEU A 12 0.43 10.37 -8.85
C LEU A 12 1.24 9.97 -10.09
N LYS A 13 1.49 10.88 -11.04
CA LYS A 13 2.38 10.63 -12.19
C LYS A 13 3.82 10.35 -11.76
N ASP A 14 4.36 11.18 -10.88
CA ASP A 14 5.71 10.98 -10.33
C ASP A 14 5.82 9.65 -9.61
N PHE A 15 4.77 9.28 -8.90
CA PHE A 15 4.68 8.04 -8.19
C PHE A 15 4.66 6.82 -9.14
N LYS A 16 3.83 6.85 -10.19
CA LYS A 16 3.78 5.81 -11.22
C LYS A 16 5.13 5.65 -11.91
N LEU A 17 5.82 6.75 -12.18
CA LEU A 17 7.17 6.73 -12.75
C LEU A 17 8.15 6.05 -11.78
N MET A 18 8.16 6.42 -10.52
CA MET A 18 9.00 5.78 -9.49
C MET A 18 8.70 4.29 -9.38
N TRP A 19 7.44 3.91 -9.39
CA TRP A 19 7.00 2.52 -9.35
C TRP A 19 7.54 1.75 -10.56
N SER A 20 7.33 2.25 -11.78
CA SER A 20 7.79 1.59 -13.01
C SER A 20 9.31 1.45 -13.06
N MET A 21 10.06 2.42 -12.55
CA MET A 21 11.52 2.38 -12.45
C MET A 21 12.01 1.42 -11.37
N GLY A 22 11.27 1.28 -10.29
CA GLY A 22 11.64 0.47 -9.13
C GLY A 22 11.23 -0.99 -9.25
N LEU A 23 10.04 -1.25 -9.78
CA LEU A 23 9.48 -2.60 -9.99
C LEU A 23 9.65 -3.10 -11.41
N GLY A 24 10.00 -2.22 -12.35
CA GLY A 24 10.31 -2.60 -13.72
C GLY A 24 11.52 -3.54 -13.79
N HIS A 25 11.87 -3.97 -15.00
CA HIS A 25 12.90 -4.96 -15.29
C HIS A 25 14.28 -4.70 -14.67
N SER A 26 14.56 -3.48 -14.20
CA SER A 26 15.82 -3.13 -13.51
C SER A 26 15.86 -3.43 -12.03
N GLY A 27 14.73 -3.78 -11.43
CA GLY A 27 14.66 -4.33 -10.07
C GLY A 27 15.27 -3.50 -8.95
N LYS A 28 15.28 -2.16 -9.02
CA LYS A 28 15.90 -1.31 -7.99
C LYS A 28 15.36 -1.52 -6.58
N PHE A 29 14.07 -1.89 -6.46
CA PHE A 29 13.50 -2.27 -5.17
C PHE A 29 13.93 -3.66 -4.71
N PHE A 30 14.57 -4.44 -5.58
CA PHE A 30 15.03 -5.79 -5.28
C PHE A 30 16.56 -5.90 -5.18
N GLU A 31 17.27 -4.78 -5.31
CA GLU A 31 18.69 -4.71 -4.95
C GLU A 31 18.81 -4.82 -3.42
N GLY A 32 19.42 -5.90 -2.94
CA GLY A 32 19.54 -6.19 -1.50
C GLY A 32 18.28 -6.78 -0.87
N LYS A 33 17.57 -7.63 -1.62
CA LYS A 33 16.36 -8.34 -1.15
C LYS A 33 16.51 -8.89 0.26
N ASN A 34 15.57 -8.55 1.12
CA ASN A 34 15.32 -9.33 2.33
C ASN A 34 14.75 -10.70 1.92
N PRO A 35 15.08 -11.78 2.62
CA PRO A 35 14.43 -13.06 2.37
C PRO A 35 12.93 -12.90 2.60
N ILE A 36 12.12 -13.34 1.62
CA ILE A 36 10.67 -13.40 1.80
C ILE A 36 10.39 -14.35 2.96
N PRO A 37 9.68 -13.92 4.02
CA PRO A 37 9.30 -14.79 5.10
C PRO A 37 8.59 -16.03 4.56
N LYS A 38 8.97 -17.22 5.02
CA LYS A 38 8.31 -18.45 4.60
C LYS A 38 6.90 -18.47 5.17
N LYS A 39 5.93 -18.12 4.33
CA LYS A 39 4.52 -18.14 4.71
C LYS A 39 4.01 -19.58 4.66
N THR A 40 3.51 -20.07 5.77
CA THR A 40 3.01 -21.44 5.92
C THR A 40 1.50 -21.53 5.88
N GLU A 41 0.82 -20.40 6.05
CA GLU A 41 -0.65 -20.28 6.09
C GLU A 41 -1.11 -19.17 5.15
N ILE A 42 -2.25 -19.37 4.49
CA ILE A 42 -2.89 -18.37 3.65
C ILE A 42 -3.88 -17.58 4.50
N ALA A 43 -3.68 -16.27 4.58
CA ALA A 43 -4.60 -15.37 5.25
C ALA A 43 -5.92 -15.25 4.48
N THR A 44 -7.03 -15.33 5.19
CA THR A 44 -8.38 -15.15 4.67
C THR A 44 -9.16 -14.19 5.56
N LYS A 45 -10.33 -13.77 5.13
CA LYS A 45 -11.22 -12.94 5.95
C LYS A 45 -11.59 -13.54 7.32
N HIS A 46 -11.40 -14.86 7.50
CA HIS A 46 -11.69 -15.57 8.75
C HIS A 46 -10.46 -15.75 9.65
N THR A 47 -9.27 -15.48 9.13
CA THR A 47 -8.01 -15.68 9.84
C THR A 47 -7.83 -14.66 10.97
N TRP A 48 -8.32 -13.43 10.79
CA TRP A 48 -8.19 -12.36 11.78
C TRP A 48 -9.55 -11.97 12.37
N LYS A 49 -9.56 -11.73 13.68
CA LYS A 49 -10.81 -11.40 14.40
C LYS A 49 -11.18 -9.93 14.24
N ASN A 50 -12.48 -9.66 14.25
CA ASN A 50 -13.06 -8.31 14.32
C ASN A 50 -12.71 -7.39 13.11
N ILE A 51 -12.37 -7.93 11.96
CA ILE A 51 -12.20 -7.11 10.75
C ILE A 51 -13.54 -6.46 10.37
N LYS A 52 -13.45 -5.22 9.91
CA LYS A 52 -14.60 -4.39 9.53
C LYS A 52 -14.54 -4.02 8.06
N ASN A 53 -15.68 -3.88 7.44
CA ASN A 53 -15.76 -3.44 6.05
C ASN A 53 -15.19 -2.01 5.88
N MET A 54 -14.76 -1.68 4.67
CA MET A 54 -14.43 -0.31 4.28
C MET A 54 -15.63 0.60 4.61
N PRO A 55 -15.44 1.72 5.31
CA PRO A 55 -16.53 2.64 5.63
C PRO A 55 -17.05 3.38 4.39
N GLU A 56 -18.25 3.94 4.48
CA GLU A 56 -18.81 4.78 3.42
C GLU A 56 -17.94 6.04 3.15
N GLN A 57 -17.33 6.58 4.19
CA GLN A 57 -16.37 7.68 4.09
C GLN A 57 -15.03 7.15 3.61
N HIS A 58 -14.82 7.14 2.31
CA HIS A 58 -13.58 6.75 1.66
C HIS A 58 -13.32 7.56 0.39
N VAL A 59 -12.12 7.47 -0.13
CA VAL A 59 -11.74 8.01 -1.45
C VAL A 59 -11.20 6.88 -2.32
N VAL A 60 -11.38 7.02 -3.62
CA VAL A 60 -10.86 6.06 -4.62
C VAL A 60 -9.83 6.75 -5.48
N VAL A 61 -8.66 6.14 -5.61
CA VAL A 61 -7.55 6.60 -6.45
C VAL A 61 -7.32 5.61 -7.56
N ASN A 62 -7.28 6.08 -8.80
CA ASN A 62 -6.91 5.26 -9.94
C ASN A 62 -5.39 5.09 -10.00
N LEU A 63 -4.88 3.89 -9.73
CA LEU A 63 -3.45 3.60 -9.71
C LEU A 63 -2.89 3.34 -11.10
N ASP A 64 -3.51 2.46 -11.88
CA ASP A 64 -3.05 2.04 -13.21
C ASP A 64 -1.55 1.66 -13.21
N MET A 65 -1.13 0.75 -12.32
CA MET A 65 0.25 0.35 -12.10
C MET A 65 0.46 -1.13 -12.35
N GLU A 66 1.49 -1.49 -13.11
CA GLU A 66 1.84 -2.90 -13.33
C GLU A 66 2.46 -3.55 -12.09
N ILE A 67 2.12 -4.81 -11.88
CA ILE A 67 2.70 -5.68 -10.85
C ILE A 67 2.91 -7.08 -11.43
N SER A 68 4.04 -7.71 -11.11
CA SER A 68 4.36 -9.02 -11.67
C SER A 68 3.45 -10.13 -11.12
N THR A 69 3.31 -11.20 -11.91
CA THR A 69 2.61 -12.42 -11.48
C THR A 69 3.23 -13.02 -10.22
N GLU A 70 4.56 -12.99 -10.10
CA GLU A 70 5.28 -13.50 -8.92
C GLU A 70 4.90 -12.69 -7.66
N MET A 71 4.85 -11.37 -7.75
CA MET A 71 4.46 -10.51 -6.63
C MET A 71 3.03 -10.76 -6.21
N ILE A 72 2.09 -10.82 -7.17
CA ILE A 72 0.68 -11.17 -6.86
C ILE A 72 0.60 -12.56 -6.21
N GLY A 73 1.37 -13.53 -6.69
CA GLY A 73 1.47 -14.85 -6.08
C GLY A 73 1.87 -14.79 -4.61
N THR A 74 2.86 -13.97 -4.27
CA THR A 74 3.30 -13.75 -2.88
C THR A 74 2.22 -13.05 -2.05
N LEU A 75 1.60 -11.99 -2.58
CA LEU A 75 0.55 -11.23 -1.90
C LEU A 75 -0.70 -12.07 -1.60
N LYS A 76 -0.99 -13.08 -2.42
CA LYS A 76 -2.12 -14.00 -2.18
C LYS A 76 -1.99 -14.83 -0.90
N TYR A 77 -0.78 -15.01 -0.36
CA TYR A 77 -0.63 -15.63 0.96
C TYR A 77 -1.11 -14.72 2.09
N GLY A 78 -1.12 -13.42 1.88
CA GLY A 78 -1.51 -12.45 2.89
C GLY A 78 -0.45 -12.20 3.96
N HIS A 79 -0.82 -11.47 5.00
CA HIS A 79 0.01 -11.16 6.17
C HIS A 79 -0.81 -11.38 7.44
N ILE A 80 -0.35 -12.26 8.30
CA ILE A 80 -0.96 -12.55 9.61
C ILE A 80 -0.02 -11.97 10.66
N PRO A 81 -0.47 -11.01 11.49
CA PRO A 81 0.36 -10.45 12.55
C PRO A 81 0.85 -11.54 13.52
N GLU A 82 2.15 -11.58 13.75
CA GLU A 82 2.78 -12.55 14.68
C GLU A 82 3.11 -11.90 16.03
N GLU A 83 3.42 -10.60 16.04
CA GLU A 83 3.83 -9.86 17.22
C GLU A 83 2.95 -8.62 17.43
N MET A 84 3.03 -8.01 18.61
CA MET A 84 2.23 -6.85 18.99
C MET A 84 2.62 -5.60 18.17
N GLU A 85 3.85 -5.55 17.68
CA GLU A 85 4.38 -4.50 16.80
C GLU A 85 3.92 -4.63 15.36
N ASP A 86 3.34 -5.77 14.97
CA ASP A 86 2.74 -5.99 13.66
C ASP A 86 1.40 -5.25 13.56
N HIS A 87 1.45 -4.06 12.98
CA HIS A 87 0.29 -3.17 12.92
C HIS A 87 -0.70 -3.50 11.81
N TRP A 88 -0.40 -4.48 10.97
CA TRP A 88 -1.17 -4.78 9.78
C TRP A 88 -1.55 -6.25 9.69
N PHE A 89 -2.81 -6.48 9.34
CA PHE A 89 -3.31 -7.73 8.81
C PHE A 89 -3.67 -7.54 7.33
N MET A 90 -3.31 -8.48 6.48
CA MET A 90 -3.62 -8.39 5.05
C MET A 90 -4.09 -9.73 4.53
N TYR A 91 -5.12 -9.72 3.70
CA TYR A 91 -5.47 -10.86 2.88
C TYR A 91 -5.85 -10.43 1.46
N CYS A 92 -5.74 -11.38 0.54
CA CYS A 92 -6.14 -11.21 -0.84
C CYS A 92 -7.35 -12.08 -1.13
N ASP A 93 -8.41 -11.50 -1.63
CA ASP A 93 -9.66 -12.16 -1.97
C ASP A 93 -9.95 -11.91 -3.45
N GLU A 94 -10.05 -12.99 -4.23
CA GLU A 94 -10.26 -12.95 -5.69
C GLU A 94 -9.34 -11.97 -6.42
N ASP A 95 -9.76 -10.73 -6.57
CA ASP A 95 -9.11 -9.65 -7.30
C ASP A 95 -8.78 -8.41 -6.45
N THR A 96 -8.86 -8.54 -5.12
CA THR A 96 -8.72 -7.41 -4.20
C THR A 96 -7.75 -7.72 -3.06
N ILE A 97 -6.76 -6.86 -2.87
CA ILE A 97 -5.85 -6.87 -1.73
C ILE A 97 -6.42 -5.95 -0.67
N ARG A 98 -6.56 -6.43 0.57
CA ARG A 98 -7.13 -5.66 1.69
C ARG A 98 -6.18 -5.58 2.86
N TYR A 99 -5.95 -4.36 3.36
CA TYR A 99 -5.13 -4.07 4.53
C TYR A 99 -5.97 -3.55 5.68
N TYR A 100 -5.77 -4.14 6.84
CA TYR A 100 -6.48 -3.82 8.08
C TYR A 100 -5.48 -3.44 9.17
N ARG A 101 -5.89 -2.55 10.07
CA ARG A 101 -5.16 -2.38 11.33
C ARG A 101 -5.37 -3.62 12.19
N SER A 102 -4.28 -4.26 12.61
CA SER A 102 -4.32 -5.51 13.37
C SER A 102 -5.08 -5.38 14.70
N TRP A 103 -4.95 -4.25 15.38
CA TRP A 103 -5.55 -4.03 16.69
C TRP A 103 -7.02 -3.65 16.65
N THR A 104 -7.44 -2.87 15.67
CA THR A 104 -8.82 -2.37 15.59
C THR A 104 -9.70 -3.12 14.60
N GLY A 105 -9.08 -3.84 13.66
CA GLY A 105 -9.77 -4.48 12.55
C GLY A 105 -10.31 -3.50 11.51
N PHE A 106 -9.99 -2.22 11.58
CA PHE A 106 -10.43 -1.24 10.58
C PHE A 106 -9.76 -1.50 9.24
N CYS A 107 -10.57 -1.57 8.18
CA CYS A 107 -10.08 -1.59 6.81
C CYS A 107 -9.52 -0.22 6.45
N ILE A 108 -8.26 -0.17 6.03
CA ILE A 108 -7.59 1.08 5.67
C ILE A 108 -7.42 1.19 4.16
N TYR A 109 -7.05 0.08 3.51
CA TYR A 109 -6.84 0.03 2.07
C TYR A 109 -7.55 -1.18 1.46
N GLU A 110 -8.22 -0.96 0.32
CA GLU A 110 -8.63 -2.02 -0.61
C GLU A 110 -8.07 -1.69 -1.99
N CYS A 111 -7.28 -2.59 -2.55
CA CYS A 111 -6.69 -2.41 -3.87
C CYS A 111 -7.17 -3.49 -4.82
N LYS A 112 -7.86 -3.09 -5.89
CA LYS A 112 -8.26 -3.99 -6.97
C LYS A 112 -7.12 -4.22 -7.93
N PHE A 113 -7.05 -5.42 -8.47
CA PHE A 113 -6.12 -5.76 -9.54
C PHE A 113 -6.79 -6.62 -10.61
N ILE A 114 -6.31 -6.51 -11.84
CA ILE A 114 -6.79 -7.29 -12.97
C ILE A 114 -5.61 -7.95 -13.68
N LYS A 115 -5.86 -9.04 -14.38
CA LYS A 115 -4.86 -9.66 -15.25
C LYS A 115 -4.63 -8.78 -16.47
N SER A 116 -3.35 -8.54 -16.81
CA SER A 116 -2.92 -7.73 -17.94
C SER A 116 -1.79 -8.46 -18.68
N GLY A 117 -2.11 -9.22 -19.71
CA GLY A 117 -1.15 -10.06 -20.43
C GLY A 117 -0.56 -11.13 -19.50
N TYR A 118 0.77 -11.14 -19.36
CA TYR A 118 1.50 -12.06 -18.47
C TYR A 118 1.57 -11.57 -17.03
N ASN A 119 1.29 -10.29 -16.80
CA ASN A 119 1.34 -9.64 -15.48
C ASN A 119 -0.06 -9.30 -14.99
N TYR A 120 -0.11 -8.50 -13.95
CA TYR A 120 -1.31 -7.91 -13.39
C TYR A 120 -1.17 -6.39 -13.38
N LYS A 121 -2.27 -5.71 -13.17
CA LYS A 121 -2.33 -4.27 -13.00
C LYS A 121 -3.16 -3.94 -11.77
N LEU A 122 -2.58 -3.15 -10.85
CA LEU A 122 -3.33 -2.51 -9.77
C LEU A 122 -4.14 -1.38 -10.39
N THR A 123 -5.46 -1.42 -10.20
CA THR A 123 -6.37 -0.49 -10.89
C THR A 123 -6.87 0.61 -9.99
N GLU A 124 -7.48 0.27 -8.87
CA GLU A 124 -8.11 1.20 -7.96
C GLU A 124 -7.62 0.96 -6.54
N LEU A 125 -7.27 2.02 -5.82
CA LEU A 125 -7.00 2.01 -4.39
C LEU A 125 -8.10 2.79 -3.68
N THR A 126 -8.90 2.09 -2.89
CA THR A 126 -9.87 2.68 -1.96
C THR A 126 -9.19 2.91 -0.62
N ILE A 127 -9.28 4.13 -0.10
CA ILE A 127 -8.61 4.57 1.12
C ILE A 127 -9.65 5.05 2.12
N ASN A 128 -9.63 4.49 3.33
CA ASN A 128 -10.50 4.89 4.43
C ASN A 128 -10.34 6.39 4.76
N ARG A 129 -11.45 7.10 4.93
CA ARG A 129 -11.49 8.52 5.31
C ARG A 129 -12.40 8.78 6.51
N ASP A 130 -12.89 7.74 7.17
CA ASP A 130 -13.62 7.91 8.44
C ASP A 130 -12.64 8.40 9.53
N PRO A 131 -12.81 9.62 10.05
CA PRO A 131 -11.90 10.20 11.04
C PRO A 131 -11.89 9.44 12.38
N ASN A 132 -12.90 8.61 12.64
CA ASN A 132 -12.95 7.76 13.83
C ASN A 132 -12.15 6.47 13.66
N GLN A 133 -11.74 6.13 12.43
CA GLN A 133 -11.02 4.91 12.10
C GLN A 133 -9.60 5.18 11.61
N TYR A 134 -9.43 6.23 10.82
CA TYR A 134 -8.16 6.55 10.17
C TYR A 134 -7.92 8.05 10.09
N GLY A 135 -6.82 8.51 10.66
CA GLY A 135 -6.45 9.94 10.70
C GLY A 135 -5.78 10.48 9.42
N GLY A 136 -5.41 9.61 8.49
CA GLY A 136 -4.74 10.00 7.24
C GLY A 136 -5.65 10.84 6.35
N LYS A 137 -5.10 11.94 5.80
CA LYS A 137 -5.81 12.86 4.89
C LYS A 137 -5.03 13.17 3.62
N ASN A 138 -3.74 12.80 3.59
CA ASN A 138 -2.85 13.08 2.47
C ASN A 138 -2.79 11.86 1.54
N ILE A 139 -3.30 12.02 0.32
CA ILE A 139 -3.34 10.94 -0.69
C ILE A 139 -1.92 10.48 -1.05
N GLU A 140 -0.95 11.39 -1.17
CA GLU A 140 0.44 11.02 -1.48
C GLU A 140 1.06 10.16 -0.36
N ALA A 141 0.82 10.52 0.89
CA ALA A 141 1.24 9.72 2.04
C ALA A 141 0.62 8.32 2.01
N ASP A 142 -0.68 8.24 1.74
CA ASP A 142 -1.42 6.97 1.69
C ASP A 142 -0.91 6.05 0.57
N ILE A 143 -0.73 6.57 -0.63
CA ILE A 143 -0.20 5.80 -1.75
C ILE A 143 1.23 5.34 -1.45
N THR A 144 2.05 6.20 -0.85
CA THR A 144 3.43 5.86 -0.48
C THR A 144 3.47 4.79 0.59
N LEU A 145 2.60 4.88 1.61
CA LEU A 145 2.48 3.85 2.64
C LEU A 145 1.98 2.52 2.06
N PHE A 146 0.97 2.56 1.19
CA PHE A 146 0.46 1.37 0.53
C PHE A 146 1.57 0.67 -0.29
N MET A 147 2.39 1.43 -1.05
CA MET A 147 3.55 0.87 -1.73
C MET A 147 4.55 0.24 -0.80
N TYR A 148 4.89 0.95 0.28
CA TYR A 148 5.79 0.42 1.30
C TYR A 148 5.31 -0.96 1.76
N LEU A 149 4.02 -1.08 2.08
CA LEU A 149 3.42 -2.34 2.52
C LEU A 149 3.55 -3.43 1.44
N ILE A 150 3.21 -3.14 0.18
CA ILE A 150 3.34 -4.10 -0.92
C ILE A 150 4.78 -4.56 -1.09
N ILE A 151 5.75 -3.64 -1.14
CA ILE A 151 7.17 -3.95 -1.34
C ILE A 151 7.73 -4.77 -0.17
N SER A 152 7.37 -4.41 1.05
CA SER A 152 7.75 -5.15 2.25
C SER A 152 7.25 -6.60 2.21
N GLU A 153 5.99 -6.82 1.84
CA GLU A 153 5.39 -8.16 1.73
C GLU A 153 6.08 -9.07 0.71
N VAL A 154 6.58 -8.51 -0.37
CA VAL A 154 7.27 -9.29 -1.42
C VAL A 154 8.79 -9.36 -1.22
N GLY A 155 9.30 -8.93 -0.08
CA GLY A 155 10.72 -8.99 0.29
C GLY A 155 11.58 -7.99 -0.49
N GLY A 156 11.00 -6.90 -0.98
CA GLY A 156 11.72 -5.81 -1.62
C GLY A 156 12.45 -4.91 -0.62
N ASN A 157 13.39 -4.11 -1.12
CA ASN A 157 14.04 -3.06 -0.34
C ASN A 157 13.13 -1.83 -0.30
N ASP A 158 12.48 -1.64 0.83
CA ASP A 158 11.44 -0.64 1.07
C ASP A 158 11.94 0.64 1.77
N SER A 159 13.22 0.67 2.18
CA SER A 159 13.78 1.76 3.00
C SER A 159 13.59 3.14 2.40
N LYS A 160 13.85 3.32 1.10
CA LYS A 160 13.68 4.60 0.40
C LYS A 160 12.21 5.04 0.31
N ILE A 161 11.29 4.09 0.19
CA ILE A 161 9.85 4.38 0.17
C ILE A 161 9.40 4.81 1.55
N PHE A 162 9.88 4.14 2.59
CA PHE A 162 9.59 4.50 3.97
C PHE A 162 10.15 5.87 4.34
N GLU A 163 11.40 6.19 3.94
CA GLU A 163 11.98 7.52 4.10
C GLU A 163 11.14 8.61 3.41
N LYS A 164 10.67 8.34 2.19
CA LYS A 164 9.77 9.25 1.47
C LYS A 164 8.46 9.44 2.24
N TYR A 165 7.86 8.39 2.75
CA TYR A 165 6.65 8.46 3.57
C TYR A 165 6.82 9.35 4.80
N LEU A 166 7.90 9.13 5.57
CA LEU A 166 8.20 9.94 6.75
C LEU A 166 8.43 11.41 6.41
N LYS A 167 9.06 11.70 5.27
CA LYS A 167 9.27 13.07 4.79
C LYS A 167 7.94 13.76 4.49
N ILE A 168 7.02 13.09 3.80
CA ILE A 168 5.69 13.63 3.49
C ILE A 168 4.93 13.96 4.78
N LEU A 169 4.94 13.06 5.76
CA LEU A 169 4.27 13.29 7.04
C LEU A 169 4.84 14.50 7.78
N LYS A 170 6.17 14.67 7.77
CA LYS A 170 6.83 15.81 8.41
C LYS A 170 6.45 17.14 7.76
N GLU A 171 6.44 17.19 6.41
CA GLU A 171 6.02 18.37 5.67
C GLU A 171 4.55 18.73 5.93
N ASP A 172 3.67 17.74 6.07
CA ASP A 172 2.26 17.96 6.44
C ASP A 172 2.09 18.53 7.85
N ASP A 173 2.90 18.06 8.80
CA ASP A 173 2.83 18.55 10.18
C ASP A 173 3.39 19.98 10.31
N GLU A 174 4.38 20.35 9.52
CA GLU A 174 4.89 21.71 9.44
C GLU A 174 3.86 22.68 8.88
N LYS A 175 3.15 22.31 7.79
CA LYS A 175 2.08 23.13 7.19
C LYS A 175 0.88 23.37 8.12
N LYS A 176 0.60 22.49 9.06
CA LYS A 176 -0.49 22.65 10.03
C LYS A 176 -0.16 23.63 11.17
N LYS A 177 1.11 24.00 11.32
CA LYS A 177 1.60 24.92 12.38
C LYS A 177 1.69 26.38 11.90
N GLU A 178 1.58 26.60 10.59
CA GLU A 178 1.47 27.92 9.97
C GLU A 178 -0.01 28.37 9.86
#